data_7ade5c4a918cc332353a270356cca765
#
_entry.id   7ade5c4a918cc332353a270356cca765
#
_cell.length_a   1.000
_cell.length_b   1.000
_cell.length_c   1.000
_cell.angle_alpha   90.00
_cell.angle_beta   90.00
_cell.angle_gamma   90.00
#
_symmetry.space_group_name_H-M   'P 1'
#
loop_
_entity.id
_entity.type
_entity.pdbx_description
1 polymer ?
#
loop_
_entity_poly.entity_id
_entity_poly.type
_entity_poly.pdbx_seq_one_letter_code
_entity_poly.pdbx_strand_id
1 'polypeptide(L)'
;MKSARKLFLLLLIFSISICCLSGCKKSELDKNKPVTLTMWHVYGEQADSPMNRLIDEFNETTGMEKGIIINVTAMSNASKIGEKLLDAHNKIPGSAEMPDLFFAHKSNALELGTDCLLDWNEYFSEKELAAYVPEFLEDGTAAGKLSVFPVSKSTHLLFIAGGQFERFSADTGVTYEALSTWDGFFDAAAKYYDWSGGKPFCALDYPLRAIELAAAESGAGNIFDDNGFYDPSNVIFKQTFMKFADSLAKGHIMLSNLYSNTQVMTGEVVAGIG
;
A
#
# COMPACT_ATOMS: atom_id res chain seq x y z
N MET A 1 -37.60 -23.45 59.79
CA MET A 1 -37.60 -22.01 59.37
C MET A 1 -36.23 -21.30 59.57
N LYS A 2 -35.53 -21.45 60.68
CA LYS A 2 -34.23 -20.77 60.95
C LYS A 2 -33.10 -21.21 60.00
N SER A 3 -33.05 -22.50 59.55
CA SER A 3 -32.04 -23.04 58.63
C SER A 3 -32.21 -22.52 57.18
N ALA A 4 -33.42 -22.47 56.66
CA ALA A 4 -33.73 -21.96 55.33
C ALA A 4 -33.39 -20.46 55.19
N ARG A 5 -33.57 -19.68 56.25
CA ARG A 5 -33.23 -18.28 56.31
C ARG A 5 -31.73 -18.01 56.29
N LYS A 6 -30.93 -18.90 56.96
CA LYS A 6 -29.47 -18.85 56.89
C LYS A 6 -28.94 -19.24 55.51
N LEU A 7 -29.53 -20.24 54.87
CA LEU A 7 -29.12 -20.66 53.53
C LEU A 7 -29.43 -19.56 52.49
N PHE A 8 -30.58 -18.91 52.62
CA PHE A 8 -30.93 -17.77 51.74
C PHE A 8 -29.99 -16.58 51.92
N LEU A 9 -29.60 -16.25 53.15
CA LEU A 9 -28.60 -15.19 53.43
C LEU A 9 -27.23 -15.51 52.85
N LEU A 10 -26.77 -16.78 52.96
CA LEU A 10 -25.51 -17.23 52.37
C LEU A 10 -25.50 -17.15 50.83
N LEU A 11 -26.60 -17.56 50.20
CA LEU A 11 -26.77 -17.41 48.77
C LEU A 11 -26.81 -15.95 48.28
N LEU A 12 -27.44 -15.07 49.07
CA LEU A 12 -27.49 -13.66 48.78
C LEU A 12 -26.10 -13.00 48.88
N ILE A 13 -25.34 -13.34 49.95
CA ILE A 13 -23.96 -12.84 50.13
C ILE A 13 -23.04 -13.38 49.00
N PHE A 14 -23.19 -14.62 48.61
CA PHE A 14 -22.43 -15.23 47.53
C PHE A 14 -22.73 -14.60 46.16
N SER A 15 -24.02 -14.28 45.90
CA SER A 15 -24.46 -13.56 44.69
C SER A 15 -23.90 -12.15 44.61
N ILE A 16 -23.89 -11.40 45.73
CA ILE A 16 -23.33 -10.05 45.84
C ILE A 16 -21.80 -10.08 45.66
N SER A 17 -21.11 -11.10 46.20
CA SER A 17 -19.65 -11.28 46.01
C SER A 17 -19.27 -11.54 44.56
N ILE A 18 -20.08 -12.28 43.81
CA ILE A 18 -19.85 -12.53 42.38
C ILE A 18 -20.03 -11.25 41.55
N CYS A 19 -20.99 -10.39 41.88
CA CYS A 19 -21.17 -9.10 41.21
C CYS A 19 -20.02 -8.11 41.48
N CYS A 20 -19.35 -8.22 42.61
CA CYS A 20 -18.19 -7.39 42.94
C CYS A 20 -16.89 -7.82 42.27
N LEU A 21 -16.84 -9.04 41.72
CA LEU A 21 -15.69 -9.57 40.96
C LEU A 21 -15.73 -9.22 39.47
N SER A 22 -16.83 -8.66 39.00
CA SER A 22 -16.88 -8.01 37.67
C SER A 22 -16.18 -6.66 37.72
N GLY A 23 -14.91 -6.65 38.13
CA GLY A 23 -14.06 -5.47 38.07
C GLY A 23 -13.98 -5.05 36.61
N CYS A 24 -14.55 -3.90 36.27
CA CYS A 24 -14.17 -3.22 35.02
C CYS A 24 -12.66 -3.24 34.94
N LYS A 25 -12.07 -3.87 33.93
CA LYS A 25 -10.65 -3.68 33.61
C LYS A 25 -10.49 -2.18 33.46
N LYS A 26 -9.85 -1.57 34.46
CA LYS A 26 -9.54 -0.13 34.39
C LYS A 26 -8.71 0.03 33.14
N SER A 27 -9.18 0.83 32.20
CA SER A 27 -8.37 1.19 31.04
C SER A 27 -7.05 1.71 31.56
N GLU A 28 -5.93 1.22 31.08
CA GLU A 28 -4.60 1.75 31.40
C GLU A 28 -4.41 3.15 30.82
N LEU A 29 -5.29 3.55 29.89
CA LEU A 29 -5.32 4.84 29.24
C LEU A 29 -6.09 5.86 30.12
N ASP A 30 -5.49 7.03 30.31
CA ASP A 30 -6.07 8.14 31.07
C ASP A 30 -6.04 9.43 30.23
N LYS A 31 -7.22 9.97 29.93
CA LYS A 31 -7.35 11.22 29.17
C LYS A 31 -6.65 12.43 29.80
N ASN A 32 -6.40 12.39 31.11
CA ASN A 32 -5.68 13.46 31.81
C ASN A 32 -4.16 13.25 31.82
N LYS A 33 -3.71 12.09 31.32
CA LYS A 33 -2.29 11.73 31.17
C LYS A 33 -2.14 10.99 29.84
N PRO A 34 -2.29 11.69 28.71
CA PRO A 34 -2.29 11.05 27.41
C PRO A 34 -0.94 10.41 27.11
N VAL A 35 -1.01 9.25 26.42
CA VAL A 35 0.15 8.58 25.82
C VAL A 35 0.34 9.16 24.44
N THR A 36 1.57 9.55 24.09
CA THR A 36 1.91 9.99 22.75
C THR A 36 2.55 8.83 21.99
N LEU A 37 1.97 8.49 20.85
CA LEU A 37 2.50 7.52 19.89
C LEU A 37 3.15 8.26 18.73
N THR A 38 4.38 7.90 18.39
CA THR A 38 5.09 8.44 17.23
C THR A 38 4.72 7.63 16.00
N MET A 39 4.38 8.30 14.90
CA MET A 39 4.01 7.66 13.64
C MET A 39 4.85 8.20 12.48
N TRP A 40 5.39 7.28 11.67
CA TRP A 40 6.06 7.62 10.42
C TRP A 40 5.22 7.21 9.23
N HIS A 41 4.98 8.13 8.29
CA HIS A 41 4.29 7.84 7.02
C HIS A 41 4.79 8.71 5.87
N VAL A 42 4.44 8.34 4.63
CA VAL A 42 4.88 9.00 3.38
C VAL A 42 3.88 10.03 2.83
N TYR A 43 2.74 10.21 3.48
CA TYR A 43 1.64 11.03 2.94
C TYR A 43 1.72 12.51 3.34
N GLY A 44 2.77 12.93 4.06
CA GLY A 44 2.87 14.27 4.65
C GLY A 44 3.23 15.39 3.69
N GLU A 45 3.83 15.07 2.54
CA GLU A 45 4.24 16.07 1.53
C GLU A 45 3.08 16.51 0.62
N GLN A 46 1.94 15.86 0.69
CA GLN A 46 0.74 16.26 -0.04
C GLN A 46 0.11 17.47 0.65
N ALA A 47 -0.14 18.53 -0.10
CA ALA A 47 -0.73 19.79 0.42
C ALA A 47 -2.08 19.59 1.14
N ASP A 48 -2.82 18.55 0.79
CA ASP A 48 -4.07 18.13 1.41
C ASP A 48 -4.05 16.60 1.63
N SER A 49 -3.22 16.16 2.58
CA SER A 49 -3.05 14.75 2.88
C SER A 49 -4.29 14.17 3.58
N PRO A 50 -5.02 13.23 2.98
CA PRO A 50 -6.13 12.54 3.64
C PRO A 50 -5.71 11.85 4.94
N MET A 51 -4.49 11.33 5.00
CA MET A 51 -3.94 10.67 6.19
C MET A 51 -3.75 11.66 7.33
N ASN A 52 -3.20 12.84 7.06
CA ASN A 52 -3.05 13.88 8.10
C ASN A 52 -4.41 14.28 8.67
N ARG A 53 -5.43 14.47 7.81
CA ARG A 53 -6.79 14.78 8.28
C ARG A 53 -7.39 13.68 9.15
N LEU A 54 -7.19 12.41 8.81
CA LEU A 54 -7.65 11.28 9.63
C LEU A 54 -6.95 11.23 10.98
N ILE A 55 -5.66 11.56 11.04
CA ILE A 55 -4.89 11.62 12.29
C ILE A 55 -5.34 12.79 13.13
N ASP A 56 -5.56 13.96 12.54
CA ASP A 56 -6.08 15.15 13.24
C ASP A 56 -7.48 14.85 13.81
N GLU A 57 -8.38 14.28 13.01
CA GLU A 57 -9.70 13.85 13.46
C GLU A 57 -9.62 12.83 14.61
N PHE A 58 -8.73 11.84 14.50
CA PHE A 58 -8.51 10.90 15.60
C PHE A 58 -8.04 11.60 16.86
N ASN A 59 -7.05 12.48 16.76
CA ASN A 59 -6.50 13.21 17.91
C ASN A 59 -7.55 14.10 18.59
N GLU A 60 -8.43 14.75 17.80
CA GLU A 60 -9.48 15.64 18.28
C GLU A 60 -10.72 14.89 18.84
N THR A 61 -10.90 13.62 18.50
CA THR A 61 -12.06 12.82 18.91
C THR A 61 -11.68 11.64 19.80
N THR A 62 -11.50 10.48 19.19
CA THR A 62 -11.22 9.22 19.90
C THR A 62 -9.93 9.29 20.74
N GLY A 63 -8.89 9.93 20.20
CA GLY A 63 -7.61 10.11 20.88
C GLY A 63 -7.78 10.94 22.17
N MET A 64 -8.48 12.09 22.07
CA MET A 64 -8.77 12.94 23.21
C MET A 64 -9.63 12.22 24.27
N GLU A 65 -10.64 11.47 23.86
CA GLU A 65 -11.49 10.71 24.78
C GLU A 65 -10.75 9.62 25.53
N LYS A 66 -9.82 8.95 24.86
CA LYS A 66 -9.06 7.81 25.40
C LYS A 66 -7.71 8.18 26.02
N GLY A 67 -7.24 9.40 25.80
CA GLY A 67 -5.90 9.84 26.24
C GLY A 67 -4.80 9.28 25.36
N ILE A 68 -4.97 9.34 24.04
CA ILE A 68 -3.98 8.93 23.03
C ILE A 68 -3.74 10.12 22.10
N ILE A 69 -2.48 10.43 21.84
CA ILE A 69 -2.07 11.43 20.85
C ILE A 69 -1.18 10.75 19.83
N ILE A 70 -1.48 10.90 18.55
CA ILE A 70 -0.58 10.47 17.46
C ILE A 70 0.23 11.67 17.00
N ASN A 71 1.56 11.58 17.14
CA ASN A 71 2.52 12.56 16.66
C ASN A 71 3.21 12.06 15.40
N VAL A 72 3.06 12.79 14.30
CA VAL A 72 3.48 12.37 12.95
C VAL A 72 4.84 12.92 12.60
N THR A 73 5.69 12.06 12.03
CA THR A 73 6.88 12.48 11.28
C THR A 73 6.69 12.06 9.81
N ALA A 74 6.55 13.04 8.93
CA ALA A 74 6.43 12.81 7.50
C ALA A 74 7.78 12.40 6.90
N MET A 75 7.76 11.37 6.05
CA MET A 75 8.92 10.89 5.29
C MET A 75 8.70 11.14 3.80
N SER A 76 9.77 11.39 3.07
CA SER A 76 9.68 11.77 1.65
C SER A 76 9.20 10.64 0.73
N ASN A 77 9.51 9.38 1.08
CA ASN A 77 9.03 8.21 0.32
C ASN A 77 9.21 6.91 1.13
N ALA A 78 8.63 5.81 0.64
CA ALA A 78 8.64 4.51 1.29
C ALA A 78 10.05 3.90 1.43
N SER A 79 10.96 4.13 0.48
CA SER A 79 12.34 3.66 0.56
C SER A 79 13.08 4.35 1.71
N LYS A 80 12.88 5.65 1.87
CA LYS A 80 13.48 6.41 2.98
C LYS A 80 12.98 5.95 4.35
N ILE A 81 11.72 5.55 4.46
CA ILE A 81 11.21 4.94 5.70
C ILE A 81 11.96 3.65 6.00
N GLY A 82 12.13 2.76 5.01
CA GLY A 82 12.82 1.49 5.19
C GLY A 82 14.25 1.67 5.73
N GLU A 83 15.05 2.53 5.09
CA GLU A 83 16.41 2.86 5.55
C GLU A 83 16.42 3.36 7.00
N LYS A 84 15.56 4.34 7.31
CA LYS A 84 15.50 4.93 8.66
C LYS A 84 15.02 3.98 9.73
N LEU A 85 14.09 3.07 9.39
CA LEU A 85 13.64 2.02 10.29
C LEU A 85 14.78 1.07 10.65
N LEU A 86 15.59 0.64 9.67
CA LEU A 86 16.75 -0.20 9.91
C LEU A 86 17.83 0.52 10.73
N ASP A 87 18.08 1.80 10.44
CA ASP A 87 19.02 2.61 11.20
C ASP A 87 18.58 2.76 12.67
N ALA A 88 17.30 3.05 12.90
CA ALA A 88 16.72 3.16 14.23
C ALA A 88 16.73 1.82 14.98
N HIS A 89 16.38 0.73 14.32
CA HIS A 89 16.39 -0.63 14.87
C HIS A 89 17.82 -1.03 15.28
N ASN A 90 18.81 -0.78 14.43
CA ASN A 90 20.22 -1.09 14.66
C ASN A 90 20.92 -0.06 15.57
N LYS A 91 20.21 0.96 16.03
CA LYS A 91 20.74 2.03 16.89
C LYS A 91 21.99 2.69 16.31
N ILE A 92 21.98 2.95 15.01
CA ILE A 92 23.09 3.64 14.32
C ILE A 92 23.27 5.03 14.95
N PRO A 93 24.52 5.44 15.27
CA PRO A 93 24.76 6.76 15.86
C PRO A 93 24.17 7.89 15.01
N GLY A 94 23.29 8.70 15.59
CA GLY A 94 22.60 9.80 14.90
C GLY A 94 21.29 9.41 14.25
N SER A 95 20.86 8.13 14.31
CA SER A 95 19.52 7.72 13.89
C SER A 95 18.44 8.29 14.81
N ALA A 96 17.24 8.44 14.29
CA ALA A 96 16.07 8.75 15.10
C ALA A 96 15.71 7.55 16.00
N GLU A 97 14.89 7.81 17.03
CA GLU A 97 14.27 6.74 17.80
C GLU A 97 13.27 5.96 16.95
N MET A 98 13.12 4.66 17.25
CA MET A 98 12.13 3.81 16.57
C MET A 98 10.73 4.33 16.80
N PRO A 99 9.91 4.54 15.75
CA PRO A 99 8.52 4.97 15.92
C PRO A 99 7.66 3.83 16.50
N ASP A 100 6.55 4.22 17.17
CA ASP A 100 5.56 3.26 17.67
C ASP A 100 4.70 2.69 16.53
N LEU A 101 4.45 3.50 15.49
CA LEU A 101 3.67 3.14 14.31
C LEU A 101 4.41 3.60 13.04
N PHE A 102 4.35 2.81 11.99
CA PHE A 102 4.92 3.21 10.71
C PHE A 102 4.20 2.58 9.53
N PHE A 103 4.20 3.31 8.40
CA PHE A 103 3.74 2.82 7.11
C PHE A 103 4.95 2.42 6.28
N ALA A 104 5.02 1.16 5.87
CA ALA A 104 6.12 0.65 5.07
C ALA A 104 5.63 -0.48 4.15
N HIS A 105 6.44 -0.82 3.16
CA HIS A 105 6.23 -2.04 2.40
C HIS A 105 6.53 -3.26 3.27
N LYS A 106 5.88 -4.39 2.95
CA LYS A 106 6.12 -5.67 3.64
C LYS A 106 7.62 -6.04 3.70
N SER A 107 8.36 -5.82 2.62
CA SER A 107 9.80 -6.09 2.57
C SER A 107 10.56 -5.37 3.69
N ASN A 108 10.29 -4.08 3.90
CA ASN A 108 10.93 -3.31 4.97
C ASN A 108 10.57 -3.83 6.36
N ALA A 109 9.31 -4.24 6.56
CA ALA A 109 8.88 -4.83 7.83
C ALA A 109 9.56 -6.19 8.09
N LEU A 110 9.74 -7.00 7.06
CA LEU A 110 10.42 -8.29 7.18
C LEU A 110 11.93 -8.16 7.46
N GLU A 111 12.57 -7.11 6.94
CA GLU A 111 13.98 -6.80 7.23
C GLU A 111 14.20 -6.47 8.71
N LEU A 112 13.20 -5.89 9.41
CA LEU A 112 13.26 -5.68 10.86
C LEU A 112 13.15 -6.98 11.67
N GLY A 113 12.58 -8.02 11.09
CA GLY A 113 12.24 -9.27 11.75
C GLY A 113 10.83 -9.24 12.39
N THR A 114 10.10 -10.32 12.22
CA THR A 114 8.71 -10.44 12.74
C THR A 114 8.62 -10.37 14.27
N ASP A 115 9.71 -10.63 14.98
CA ASP A 115 9.74 -10.56 16.45
C ASP A 115 9.70 -9.11 16.98
N CYS A 116 10.04 -8.13 16.14
CA CYS A 116 9.97 -6.70 16.47
C CYS A 116 8.60 -6.08 16.18
N LEU A 117 7.70 -6.84 15.57
CA LEU A 117 6.38 -6.38 15.13
C LEU A 117 5.27 -7.03 15.95
N LEU A 118 4.19 -6.29 16.17
CA LEU A 118 2.98 -6.85 16.75
C LEU A 118 2.35 -7.89 15.82
N ASP A 119 1.71 -8.89 16.41
CA ASP A 119 0.79 -9.76 15.68
C ASP A 119 -0.62 -9.18 15.77
N TRP A 120 -1.12 -8.61 14.68
CA TRP A 120 -2.45 -8.01 14.65
C TRP A 120 -3.57 -9.03 14.90
N ASN A 121 -3.34 -10.34 14.70
CA ASN A 121 -4.31 -11.38 15.05
C ASN A 121 -4.63 -11.43 16.56
N GLU A 122 -3.75 -10.91 17.41
CA GLU A 122 -3.98 -10.83 18.86
C GLU A 122 -4.91 -9.66 19.23
N TYR A 123 -5.08 -8.67 18.35
CA TYR A 123 -5.80 -7.41 18.61
C TYR A 123 -7.09 -7.27 17.84
N PHE A 124 -7.24 -7.95 16.72
CA PHE A 124 -8.45 -7.95 15.91
C PHE A 124 -9.16 -9.32 15.99
N SER A 125 -10.47 -9.29 16.17
CA SER A 125 -11.29 -10.49 16.08
C SER A 125 -11.39 -10.98 14.63
N GLU A 126 -11.67 -12.27 14.42
CA GLU A 126 -11.93 -12.84 13.09
C GLU A 126 -13.03 -12.07 12.34
N LYS A 127 -14.06 -11.58 13.07
CA LYS A 127 -15.15 -10.80 12.47
C LYS A 127 -14.67 -9.45 11.94
N GLU A 128 -13.74 -8.80 12.62
CA GLU A 128 -13.15 -7.53 12.17
C GLU A 128 -12.25 -7.76 10.97
N LEU A 129 -11.40 -8.79 11.00
CA LEU A 129 -10.53 -9.15 9.89
C LEU A 129 -11.31 -9.60 8.65
N ALA A 130 -12.47 -10.25 8.81
CA ALA A 130 -13.34 -10.64 7.70
C ALA A 130 -13.92 -9.45 6.89
N ALA A 131 -13.81 -8.21 7.39
CA ALA A 131 -14.18 -7.01 6.64
C ALA A 131 -13.11 -6.55 5.63
N TYR A 132 -11.92 -7.14 5.69
CA TYR A 132 -10.81 -6.82 4.79
C TYR A 132 -10.68 -7.84 3.67
N VAL A 133 -10.02 -7.45 2.59
CA VAL A 133 -9.73 -8.35 1.45
C VAL A 133 -8.78 -9.44 1.92
N PRO A 134 -9.16 -10.74 1.83
CA PRO A 134 -8.36 -11.83 2.38
C PRO A 134 -6.93 -11.89 1.85
N GLU A 135 -6.74 -11.64 0.55
CA GLU A 135 -5.44 -11.66 -0.12
C GLU A 135 -4.51 -10.54 0.40
N PHE A 136 -5.08 -9.45 0.88
CA PHE A 136 -4.29 -8.35 1.47
C PHE A 136 -3.84 -8.70 2.89
N LEU A 137 -4.65 -9.41 3.66
CA LEU A 137 -4.27 -9.94 4.97
C LEU A 137 -3.21 -11.04 4.82
N GLU A 138 -3.39 -11.93 3.85
CA GLU A 138 -2.40 -12.98 3.53
C GLU A 138 -1.06 -12.36 3.15
N ASP A 139 -1.05 -11.34 2.30
CA ASP A 139 0.16 -10.61 1.95
C ASP A 139 0.83 -9.96 3.18
N GLY A 140 0.06 -9.48 4.15
CA GLY A 140 0.57 -8.94 5.42
C GLY A 140 1.09 -9.98 6.41
N THR A 141 0.83 -11.28 6.14
CA THR A 141 1.18 -12.38 7.05
C THR A 141 2.57 -12.93 6.74
N ALA A 142 3.36 -13.13 7.78
CA ALA A 142 4.68 -13.75 7.71
C ALA A 142 4.91 -14.65 8.91
N ALA A 143 5.41 -15.86 8.70
CA ALA A 143 5.63 -16.88 9.75
C ALA A 143 4.39 -17.12 10.66
N GLY A 144 3.20 -17.03 10.09
CA GLY A 144 1.92 -17.20 10.81
C GLY A 144 1.44 -15.98 11.60
N LYS A 145 2.17 -14.86 11.60
CA LYS A 145 1.77 -13.59 12.22
C LYS A 145 1.28 -12.60 11.17
N LEU A 146 0.18 -11.92 11.43
CA LEU A 146 -0.22 -10.74 10.67
C LEU A 146 0.62 -9.54 11.13
N SER A 147 1.84 -9.44 10.62
CA SER A 147 2.82 -8.43 11.05
C SER A 147 2.63 -7.10 10.35
N VAL A 148 2.05 -7.08 9.16
CA VAL A 148 1.78 -5.87 8.36
C VAL A 148 0.30 -5.77 8.10
N PHE A 149 -0.35 -4.77 8.71
CA PHE A 149 -1.78 -4.55 8.52
C PHE A 149 -2.02 -3.78 7.21
N PRO A 150 -2.88 -4.25 6.30
CA PRO A 150 -3.13 -3.61 5.02
C PRO A 150 -4.02 -2.37 5.19
N VAL A 151 -3.43 -1.18 5.08
CA VAL A 151 -4.16 0.09 5.11
C VAL A 151 -4.54 0.53 3.70
N SER A 152 -3.60 0.41 2.77
CA SER A 152 -3.82 0.70 1.35
C SER A 152 -2.94 -0.18 0.48
N LYS A 153 -3.42 -0.46 -0.72
CA LYS A 153 -2.66 -1.14 -1.77
C LYS A 153 -2.72 -0.29 -3.03
N SER A 154 -1.60 -0.20 -3.72
CA SER A 154 -1.54 0.40 -5.04
C SER A 154 -1.48 -0.69 -6.12
N THR A 155 -1.96 -0.35 -7.29
CA THR A 155 -1.83 -1.17 -8.50
C THR A 155 -1.38 -0.30 -9.66
N HIS A 156 -0.73 -0.91 -10.63
CA HIS A 156 -0.40 -0.23 -11.86
C HIS A 156 -1.66 -0.08 -12.72
N LEU A 157 -1.87 1.12 -13.24
CA LEU A 157 -2.98 1.46 -14.12
C LEU A 157 -2.46 2.13 -15.37
N LEU A 158 -3.12 1.85 -16.50
CA LEU A 158 -3.04 2.70 -17.68
C LEU A 158 -4.08 3.82 -17.51
N PHE A 159 -3.62 5.06 -17.38
CA PHE A 159 -4.49 6.23 -17.34
C PHE A 159 -4.27 7.11 -18.59
N ILE A 160 -5.31 7.76 -19.04
CA ILE A 160 -5.36 8.39 -20.36
C ILE A 160 -6.00 9.77 -20.24
N ALA A 161 -5.42 10.79 -20.90
CA ALA A 161 -6.02 12.09 -21.08
C ALA A 161 -7.16 12.00 -22.10
N GLY A 162 -8.39 11.80 -21.62
CA GLY A 162 -9.58 11.50 -22.43
C GLY A 162 -9.76 12.47 -23.60
N GLY A 163 -9.77 13.78 -23.36
CA GLY A 163 -10.01 14.74 -24.43
C GLY A 163 -8.95 14.77 -25.55
N GLN A 164 -7.71 14.35 -25.26
CA GLN A 164 -6.67 14.21 -26.29
C GLN A 164 -6.80 12.87 -27.01
N PHE A 165 -7.09 11.80 -26.28
CA PHE A 165 -7.31 10.50 -26.88
C PHE A 165 -8.54 10.46 -27.77
N GLU A 166 -9.64 11.11 -27.40
CA GLU A 166 -10.85 11.20 -28.21
C GLU A 166 -10.61 11.87 -29.58
N ARG A 167 -9.78 12.90 -29.65
CA ARG A 167 -9.36 13.52 -30.91
C ARG A 167 -8.56 12.54 -31.77
N PHE A 168 -7.58 11.87 -31.18
CA PHE A 168 -6.80 10.84 -31.85
C PHE A 168 -7.70 9.69 -32.34
N SER A 169 -8.62 9.24 -31.50
CA SER A 169 -9.61 8.20 -31.81
C SER A 169 -10.49 8.57 -33.01
N ALA A 170 -10.99 9.82 -33.04
CA ALA A 170 -11.84 10.31 -34.12
C ALA A 170 -11.11 10.34 -35.46
N ASP A 171 -9.85 10.73 -35.46
CA ASP A 171 -9.05 10.87 -36.69
C ASP A 171 -8.51 9.53 -37.21
N THR A 172 -8.24 8.55 -36.32
CA THR A 172 -7.52 7.31 -36.66
C THR A 172 -8.35 6.04 -36.54
N GLY A 173 -9.51 6.11 -35.89
CA GLY A 173 -10.36 4.98 -35.58
C GLY A 173 -9.83 4.06 -34.44
N VAL A 174 -8.77 4.44 -33.73
CA VAL A 174 -8.29 3.72 -32.55
C VAL A 174 -9.25 3.95 -31.40
N THR A 175 -9.72 2.88 -30.77
CA THR A 175 -10.70 2.94 -29.65
C THR A 175 -10.06 2.57 -28.33
N TYR A 176 -10.74 2.87 -27.22
CA TYR A 176 -10.31 2.40 -25.88
C TYR A 176 -10.22 0.88 -25.80
N GLU A 177 -11.10 0.16 -26.52
CA GLU A 177 -11.08 -1.31 -26.58
C GLU A 177 -9.77 -1.84 -27.16
N ALA A 178 -9.17 -1.15 -28.13
CA ALA A 178 -7.86 -1.52 -28.67
C ALA A 178 -6.76 -1.55 -27.60
N LEU A 179 -6.91 -0.78 -26.52
CA LEU A 179 -5.95 -0.71 -25.43
C LEU A 179 -6.13 -1.82 -24.38
N SER A 180 -7.10 -2.71 -24.56
CA SER A 180 -7.36 -3.84 -23.64
C SER A 180 -6.34 -4.97 -23.78
N THR A 181 -5.47 -4.91 -24.80
CA THR A 181 -4.38 -5.85 -25.00
C THR A 181 -3.06 -5.13 -25.23
N TRP A 182 -1.95 -5.75 -24.87
CA TRP A 182 -0.62 -5.19 -25.10
C TRP A 182 -0.30 -4.98 -26.57
N ASP A 183 -0.72 -5.89 -27.45
CA ASP A 183 -0.51 -5.72 -28.89
C ASP A 183 -1.27 -4.51 -29.42
N GLY A 184 -2.53 -4.36 -29.05
CA GLY A 184 -3.32 -3.18 -29.40
C GLY A 184 -2.77 -1.89 -28.77
N PHE A 185 -2.22 -1.94 -27.58
CA PHE A 185 -1.52 -0.80 -26.96
C PHE A 185 -0.30 -0.36 -27.79
N PHE A 186 0.57 -1.29 -28.21
CA PHE A 186 1.74 -0.97 -29.04
C PHE A 186 1.34 -0.46 -30.43
N ASP A 187 0.30 -1.03 -31.03
CA ASP A 187 -0.23 -0.56 -32.31
C ASP A 187 -0.82 0.86 -32.18
N ALA A 188 -1.55 1.14 -31.11
CA ALA A 188 -2.07 2.46 -30.80
C ALA A 188 -0.93 3.46 -30.56
N ALA A 189 0.12 3.07 -29.85
CA ALA A 189 1.28 3.90 -29.60
C ALA A 189 2.02 4.30 -30.88
N ALA A 190 2.22 3.36 -31.78
CA ALA A 190 2.83 3.64 -33.10
C ALA A 190 1.96 4.60 -33.92
N LYS A 191 0.64 4.34 -34.02
CA LYS A 191 -0.29 5.22 -34.75
C LYS A 191 -0.37 6.61 -34.13
N TYR A 192 -0.33 6.72 -32.79
CA TYR A 192 -0.33 8.00 -32.12
C TYR A 192 0.94 8.81 -32.43
N TYR A 193 2.09 8.16 -32.43
CA TYR A 193 3.37 8.78 -32.79
C TYR A 193 3.31 9.42 -34.19
N ASP A 194 2.80 8.69 -35.18
CA ASP A 194 2.63 9.19 -36.55
C ASP A 194 1.60 10.32 -36.62
N TRP A 195 0.45 10.16 -35.99
CA TRP A 195 -0.63 11.15 -35.96
C TRP A 195 -0.23 12.45 -35.26
N SER A 196 0.52 12.35 -34.17
CA SER A 196 0.90 13.49 -33.33
C SER A 196 2.12 14.27 -33.86
N GLY A 197 2.77 13.78 -34.93
CA GLY A 197 4.02 14.34 -35.46
C GLY A 197 5.25 14.01 -34.59
N GLY A 198 5.29 12.82 -33.99
CA GLY A 198 6.45 12.31 -33.27
C GLY A 198 6.38 12.42 -31.74
N LYS A 199 5.20 12.64 -31.17
CA LYS A 199 5.05 12.59 -29.70
C LYS A 199 4.84 11.15 -29.23
N PRO A 200 5.48 10.75 -28.12
CA PRO A 200 5.22 9.43 -27.52
C PRO A 200 3.77 9.35 -27.01
N PHE A 201 3.20 8.14 -27.10
CA PHE A 201 1.84 7.86 -26.63
C PHE A 201 1.78 7.80 -25.11
N CYS A 202 2.73 7.08 -24.51
CA CYS A 202 2.67 6.73 -23.09
C CYS A 202 4.03 6.92 -22.40
N ALA A 203 4.01 7.37 -21.15
CA ALA A 203 5.16 7.37 -20.26
C ALA A 203 5.04 6.24 -19.23
N LEU A 204 6.15 5.55 -18.96
CA LEU A 204 6.23 4.43 -18.02
C LEU A 204 7.00 4.87 -16.77
N ASP A 205 6.38 4.77 -15.57
CA ASP A 205 7.04 5.04 -14.30
C ASP A 205 7.97 3.89 -13.89
N TYR A 206 7.47 2.65 -14.05
CA TYR A 206 8.17 1.42 -13.68
C TYR A 206 8.20 0.46 -14.86
N PRO A 207 9.10 0.66 -15.85
CA PRO A 207 9.07 -0.11 -17.09
C PRO A 207 9.24 -1.61 -16.89
N LEU A 208 10.12 -2.04 -15.98
CA LEU A 208 10.31 -3.46 -15.69
C LEU A 208 9.02 -4.09 -15.13
N ARG A 209 8.31 -3.36 -14.25
CA ARG A 209 7.04 -3.85 -13.71
C ARG A 209 5.96 -3.98 -14.78
N ALA A 210 5.89 -3.04 -15.72
CA ALA A 210 4.98 -3.14 -16.86
C ALA A 210 5.30 -4.36 -17.74
N ILE A 211 6.58 -4.65 -17.98
CA ILE A 211 7.05 -5.82 -18.71
C ILE A 211 6.71 -7.12 -17.98
N GLU A 212 6.92 -7.19 -16.66
CA GLU A 212 6.57 -8.34 -15.82
C GLU A 212 5.07 -8.66 -15.92
N LEU A 213 4.22 -7.63 -15.77
CA LEU A 213 2.77 -7.79 -15.84
C LEU A 213 2.33 -8.26 -17.22
N ALA A 214 2.88 -7.66 -18.29
CA ALA A 214 2.59 -8.05 -19.66
C ALA A 214 3.05 -9.48 -19.96
N ALA A 215 4.20 -9.89 -19.44
CA ALA A 215 4.70 -11.26 -19.59
C ALA A 215 3.83 -12.27 -18.83
N ALA A 216 3.43 -11.93 -17.60
CA ALA A 216 2.54 -12.77 -16.79
C ALA A 216 1.17 -12.96 -17.46
N GLU A 217 0.58 -11.87 -17.98
CA GLU A 217 -0.68 -11.91 -18.74
C GLU A 217 -0.56 -12.74 -20.02
N SER A 218 0.61 -12.73 -20.65
CA SER A 218 0.93 -13.56 -21.82
C SER A 218 1.25 -15.03 -21.48
N GLY A 219 1.18 -15.41 -20.21
CA GLY A 219 1.40 -16.79 -19.77
C GLY A 219 2.87 -17.17 -19.57
N ALA A 220 3.77 -16.23 -19.31
CA ALA A 220 5.20 -16.49 -19.12
C ALA A 220 5.52 -17.39 -17.90
N GLY A 221 4.62 -17.51 -16.94
CA GLY A 221 4.88 -18.22 -15.69
C GLY A 221 5.99 -17.57 -14.87
N ASN A 222 6.90 -18.38 -14.30
CA ASN A 222 8.06 -17.84 -13.60
C ASN A 222 9.04 -17.23 -14.61
N ILE A 223 9.40 -15.98 -14.40
CA ILE A 223 10.31 -15.22 -15.26
C ILE A 223 11.68 -15.01 -14.60
N PHE A 224 11.91 -15.61 -13.43
CA PHE A 224 13.18 -15.54 -12.70
C PHE A 224 13.88 -16.89 -12.66
N ASP A 225 15.19 -16.86 -12.70
CA ASP A 225 16.05 -18.02 -12.47
C ASP A 225 16.16 -18.38 -10.97
N ASP A 226 16.88 -19.45 -10.67
CA ASP A 226 17.09 -19.94 -9.29
C ASP A 226 17.86 -18.93 -8.40
N ASN A 227 18.52 -17.93 -8.99
CA ASN A 227 19.25 -16.87 -8.28
C ASN A 227 18.40 -15.59 -8.15
N GLY A 228 17.18 -15.56 -8.68
CA GLY A 228 16.30 -14.41 -8.64
C GLY A 228 16.56 -13.36 -9.73
N PHE A 229 17.37 -13.66 -10.74
CA PHE A 229 17.55 -12.82 -11.92
C PHE A 229 16.54 -13.15 -13.01
N TYR A 230 16.24 -12.19 -13.89
CA TYR A 230 15.39 -12.47 -15.04
C TYR A 230 15.99 -13.58 -15.90
N ASP A 231 15.16 -14.58 -16.20
CA ASP A 231 15.57 -15.72 -17.02
C ASP A 231 15.49 -15.39 -18.52
N PRO A 232 16.63 -15.20 -19.22
CA PRO A 232 16.64 -14.91 -20.65
C PRO A 232 16.22 -16.09 -21.52
N SER A 233 16.12 -17.29 -20.97
CA SER A 233 15.62 -18.48 -21.66
C SER A 233 14.09 -18.56 -21.72
N ASN A 234 13.39 -17.78 -20.86
CA ASN A 234 11.94 -17.65 -20.93
C ASN A 234 11.54 -16.90 -22.21
N VAL A 235 11.06 -17.65 -23.20
CA VAL A 235 10.76 -17.12 -24.53
C VAL A 235 9.69 -16.02 -24.50
N ILE A 236 8.63 -16.20 -23.70
CA ILE A 236 7.53 -15.25 -23.61
C ILE A 236 8.00 -13.94 -22.95
N PHE A 237 8.74 -14.03 -21.85
CA PHE A 237 9.33 -12.86 -21.21
C PHE A 237 10.25 -12.10 -22.16
N LYS A 238 11.15 -12.81 -22.87
CA LYS A 238 12.05 -12.21 -23.84
C LYS A 238 11.30 -11.50 -24.98
N GLN A 239 10.27 -12.12 -25.53
CA GLN A 239 9.47 -11.54 -26.60
C GLN A 239 8.73 -10.27 -26.09
N THR A 240 8.15 -10.32 -24.89
CA THR A 240 7.50 -9.17 -24.27
C THR A 240 8.49 -8.04 -24.05
N PHE A 241 9.64 -8.34 -23.44
CA PHE A 241 10.71 -7.35 -23.24
C PHE A 241 11.12 -6.67 -24.57
N MET A 242 11.28 -7.44 -25.63
CA MET A 242 11.67 -6.91 -26.95
C MET A 242 10.60 -6.00 -27.57
N LYS A 243 9.30 -6.26 -27.34
CA LYS A 243 8.22 -5.35 -27.79
C LYS A 243 8.30 -3.98 -27.08
N PHE A 244 8.52 -3.97 -25.76
CA PHE A 244 8.73 -2.72 -25.01
C PHE A 244 10.00 -2.00 -25.47
N ALA A 245 11.12 -2.71 -25.61
CA ALA A 245 12.38 -2.14 -26.04
C ALA A 245 12.30 -1.53 -27.46
N ASP A 246 11.64 -2.21 -28.39
CA ASP A 246 11.41 -1.71 -29.76
C ASP A 246 10.54 -0.45 -29.76
N SER A 247 9.46 -0.44 -28.98
CA SER A 247 8.56 0.70 -28.87
C SER A 247 9.25 1.91 -28.24
N LEU A 248 10.10 1.69 -27.24
CA LEU A 248 10.95 2.73 -26.63
C LEU A 248 11.99 3.25 -27.63
N ALA A 249 12.68 2.36 -28.35
CA ALA A 249 13.69 2.75 -29.33
C ALA A 249 13.13 3.56 -30.49
N LYS A 250 11.87 3.30 -30.86
CA LYS A 250 11.14 4.07 -31.90
C LYS A 250 10.52 5.36 -31.39
N GLY A 251 10.55 5.59 -30.09
CA GLY A 251 9.93 6.79 -29.46
C GLY A 251 8.41 6.72 -29.36
N HIS A 252 7.79 5.56 -29.60
CA HIS A 252 6.34 5.39 -29.48
C HIS A 252 5.86 5.48 -28.03
N ILE A 253 6.69 5.04 -27.10
CA ILE A 253 6.54 5.19 -25.65
C ILE A 253 7.84 5.77 -25.08
N MET A 254 7.80 6.26 -23.83
CA MET A 254 8.98 6.81 -23.17
C MET A 254 9.09 6.37 -21.72
N LEU A 255 10.27 6.48 -21.16
CA LEU A 255 10.47 6.36 -19.71
C LEU A 255 10.16 7.69 -19.05
N SER A 256 9.44 7.66 -17.94
CA SER A 256 9.18 8.85 -17.16
C SER A 256 10.45 9.31 -16.45
N ASN A 257 10.76 10.60 -16.50
CA ASN A 257 11.78 11.24 -15.69
C ASN A 257 11.23 11.75 -14.37
N LEU A 258 9.89 11.84 -14.29
CA LEU A 258 9.07 12.27 -13.18
C LEU A 258 8.00 11.19 -12.96
N TYR A 259 6.87 11.60 -12.42
CA TYR A 259 5.68 10.75 -12.44
C TYR A 259 4.95 10.93 -13.78
N SER A 260 4.56 9.84 -14.43
CA SER A 260 3.88 9.83 -15.73
C SER A 260 2.58 10.66 -15.73
N ASN A 261 1.88 10.78 -14.59
CA ASN A 261 0.73 11.66 -14.43
C ASN A 261 1.08 13.14 -14.70
N THR A 262 2.26 13.61 -14.29
CA THR A 262 2.71 14.98 -14.60
C THR A 262 2.90 15.17 -16.10
N GLN A 263 3.50 14.21 -16.79
CA GLN A 263 3.70 14.25 -18.24
C GLN A 263 2.39 14.19 -19.02
N VAL A 264 1.40 13.45 -18.52
CA VAL A 264 0.03 13.48 -19.08
C VAL A 264 -0.64 14.84 -18.85
N MET A 265 -0.50 15.42 -17.65
CA MET A 265 -1.08 16.73 -17.34
C MET A 265 -0.48 17.86 -18.19
N THR A 266 0.81 17.79 -18.49
CA THR A 266 1.50 18.77 -19.35
C THR A 266 1.27 18.57 -20.85
N GLY A 267 0.66 17.44 -21.25
CA GLY A 267 0.42 17.08 -22.66
C GLY A 267 1.69 16.63 -23.40
N GLU A 268 2.72 16.24 -22.67
CA GLU A 268 3.91 15.62 -23.25
C GLU A 268 3.58 14.24 -23.81
N VAL A 269 2.76 13.47 -23.10
CA VAL A 269 2.17 12.19 -23.52
C VAL A 269 0.65 12.23 -23.33
N VAL A 270 -0.07 11.32 -23.98
CA VAL A 270 -1.52 11.18 -23.80
C VAL A 270 -1.89 10.13 -22.74
N ALA A 271 -0.99 9.22 -22.44
CA ALA A 271 -1.20 8.13 -21.48
C ALA A 271 -0.01 7.97 -20.52
N GLY A 272 -0.25 7.32 -19.39
CA GLY A 272 0.77 6.93 -18.44
C GLY A 272 0.48 5.56 -17.84
N ILE A 273 1.52 4.83 -17.50
CA ILE A 273 1.46 3.58 -16.72
C ILE A 273 2.30 3.77 -15.46
N GLY A 274 1.60 3.72 -14.31
CA GLY A 274 2.24 3.87 -13.00
C GLY A 274 1.33 3.47 -11.85
#